data_95d0689f637ce4ba1edf19810b741dbf
#
_entry.id   95d0689f637ce4ba1edf19810b741dbf
#
_cell.length_a   1.000
_cell.length_b   1.000
_cell.length_c   1.000
_cell.angle_alpha   90.00
_cell.angle_beta   90.00
_cell.angle_gamma   90.00
#
_symmetry.space_group_name_H-M   'P 1'
#
loop_
_entity.id
_entity.type
_entity.pdbx_description
1 polymer ?
#
loop_
_entity_poly.entity_id
_entity_poly.type
_entity_poly.pdbx_seq_one_letter_code
_entity_poly.pdbx_strand_id
1 'polypeptide(L)'
;MKLWCLWWWVVLVLVQSCSNGCFGCLEQERIALLQLKASINDPNGNFLPSWNSVNKDSECCNWERVNCSNITGRVVQIRLDTMWTKADEYLNASLFLPFEEIMHLDLSFNLFRGWVPNEGLFMF
;
A
#
# COMPACT_ATOMS: atom_id res chain seq x y z
N MET A 1 -38.67 15.05 -5.06
CA MET A 1 -38.25 14.46 -6.32
C MET A 1 -36.90 14.92 -6.81
N LYS A 2 -36.54 16.18 -6.64
CA LYS A 2 -35.25 16.68 -7.05
C LYS A 2 -34.07 16.09 -6.24
N LEU A 3 -34.33 15.68 -4.98
CA LEU A 3 -33.32 15.04 -4.13
C LEU A 3 -32.95 13.64 -4.61
N TRP A 4 -33.90 12.94 -5.22
CA TRP A 4 -33.65 11.61 -5.77
C TRP A 4 -32.71 11.65 -6.98
N CYS A 5 -32.85 12.66 -7.85
CA CYS A 5 -31.97 12.84 -8.99
C CYS A 5 -30.54 13.18 -8.56
N LEU A 6 -30.37 13.95 -7.49
CA LEU A 6 -29.06 14.27 -6.95
C LEU A 6 -28.38 13.06 -6.36
N TRP A 7 -29.13 12.18 -5.70
CA TRP A 7 -28.59 10.95 -5.14
C TRP A 7 -28.10 9.99 -6.24
N TRP A 8 -28.89 9.86 -7.29
CA TRP A 8 -28.51 9.07 -8.45
C TRP A 8 -27.24 9.60 -9.11
N TRP A 9 -27.08 10.90 -9.18
CA TRP A 9 -25.87 11.51 -9.74
C TRP A 9 -24.65 11.18 -8.89
N VAL A 10 -24.75 11.27 -7.58
CA VAL A 10 -23.65 10.93 -6.67
C VAL A 10 -23.28 9.45 -6.81
N VAL A 11 -24.25 8.56 -6.86
CA VAL A 11 -24.01 7.14 -7.06
C VAL A 11 -23.38 6.86 -8.42
N LEU A 12 -23.87 7.52 -9.48
CA LEU A 12 -23.29 7.37 -10.82
C LEU A 12 -21.85 7.88 -10.90
N VAL A 13 -21.54 8.99 -10.26
CA VAL A 13 -20.17 9.52 -10.21
C VAL A 13 -19.25 8.56 -9.46
N LEU A 14 -19.70 7.98 -8.35
CA LEU A 14 -18.94 6.99 -7.62
C LEU A 14 -18.73 5.71 -8.43
N VAL A 15 -19.76 5.24 -9.13
CA VAL A 15 -19.67 4.08 -10.01
C VAL A 15 -18.77 4.35 -11.21
N GLN A 16 -18.84 5.55 -11.79
CA GLN A 16 -17.99 5.92 -12.92
C GLN A 16 -16.53 6.06 -12.52
N SER A 17 -16.25 6.60 -11.33
CA SER A 17 -14.88 6.64 -10.84
C SER A 17 -14.35 5.23 -10.60
N CYS A 18 -15.19 4.30 -10.18
CA CYS A 18 -14.84 2.89 -10.08
C CYS A 18 -14.66 2.23 -11.44
N SER A 19 -15.52 2.48 -12.41
CA SER A 19 -15.45 1.82 -13.71
C SER A 19 -14.25 2.25 -14.53
N ASN A 20 -13.77 3.49 -14.35
CA ASN A 20 -12.63 4.03 -15.08
C ASN A 20 -11.34 4.04 -14.27
N GLY A 21 -11.42 3.85 -12.96
CA GLY A 21 -10.27 3.99 -12.07
C GLY A 21 -10.11 2.90 -11.03
N CYS A 22 -10.96 1.84 -11.07
CA CYS A 22 -10.83 0.75 -10.11
C CYS A 22 -9.59 -0.10 -10.32
N PHE A 23 -8.87 0.08 -11.42
CA PHE A 23 -7.58 -0.56 -11.66
C PHE A 23 -6.41 0.23 -11.08
N GLY A 24 -6.69 1.42 -10.56
CA GLY A 24 -5.70 2.25 -9.92
C GLY A 24 -5.49 1.88 -8.47
N CYS A 25 -4.31 2.19 -7.97
CA CYS A 25 -3.95 2.04 -6.58
C CYS A 25 -4.85 2.91 -5.70
N LEU A 26 -5.42 2.35 -4.65
CA LEU A 26 -6.16 3.12 -3.67
C LEU A 26 -5.24 4.10 -2.96
N GLU A 27 -5.73 5.30 -2.72
CA GLU A 27 -4.94 6.33 -2.06
C GLU A 27 -4.46 5.90 -0.67
N GLN A 28 -5.30 5.20 0.09
CA GLN A 28 -4.90 4.70 1.42
C GLN A 28 -3.78 3.67 1.33
N GLU A 29 -3.76 2.84 0.29
CA GLU A 29 -2.68 1.88 0.08
C GLU A 29 -1.40 2.57 -0.42
N ARG A 30 -1.55 3.56 -1.27
CA ARG A 30 -0.42 4.37 -1.73
C ARG A 30 0.27 5.07 -0.57
N ILE A 31 -0.49 5.70 0.31
CA ILE A 31 0.05 6.34 1.52
C ILE A 31 0.74 5.32 2.42
N ALA A 32 0.14 4.15 2.58
CA ALA A 32 0.71 3.08 3.39
C ALA A 32 2.04 2.59 2.83
N LEU A 33 2.14 2.45 1.51
CA LEU A 33 3.41 2.08 0.86
C LEU A 33 4.48 3.14 1.10
N LEU A 34 4.13 4.42 1.01
CA LEU A 34 5.07 5.50 1.29
C LEU A 34 5.53 5.50 2.76
N GLN A 35 4.64 5.15 3.68
CA GLN A 35 5.00 4.99 5.09
C GLN A 35 5.95 3.81 5.30
N LEU A 36 5.74 2.71 4.59
CA LEU A 36 6.67 1.58 4.59
C LEU A 36 8.05 2.00 4.08
N LYS A 37 8.08 2.72 2.97
CA LYS A 37 9.35 3.25 2.44
C LYS A 37 10.04 4.14 3.46
N ALA A 38 9.31 5.01 4.13
CA ALA A 38 9.87 5.89 5.15
C ALA A 38 10.42 5.11 6.36
N SER A 39 9.87 3.93 6.65
CA SER A 39 10.36 3.09 7.74
C SER A 39 11.66 2.38 7.39
N ILE A 40 11.99 2.26 6.11
CA ILE A 40 13.27 1.72 5.66
C ILE A 40 14.30 2.85 5.78
N ASN A 41 15.17 2.74 6.75
CA ASN A 41 16.16 3.79 7.04
C ASN A 41 17.24 3.80 5.98
N ASP A 42 16.97 4.42 4.84
CA ASP A 42 17.89 4.59 3.74
C ASP A 42 18.24 6.08 3.59
N PRO A 43 19.37 6.54 4.15
CA PRO A 43 19.73 7.96 4.12
C PRO A 43 20.02 8.48 2.70
N ASN A 44 20.34 7.60 1.77
CA ASN A 44 20.64 7.98 0.38
C ASN A 44 19.42 7.93 -0.54
N GLY A 45 18.29 7.40 -0.06
CA GLY A 45 17.06 7.33 -0.84
C GLY A 45 17.13 6.41 -2.05
N ASN A 46 18.03 5.41 -2.04
CA ASN A 46 18.26 4.53 -3.18
C ASN A 46 17.30 3.34 -3.23
N PHE A 47 16.65 3.02 -2.14
CA PHE A 47 15.69 1.93 -2.09
C PHE A 47 14.34 2.39 -2.62
N LEU A 48 13.71 1.54 -3.40
CA LEU A 48 12.34 1.74 -3.89
C LEU A 48 12.16 3.08 -4.63
N PRO A 49 13.00 3.38 -5.64
CA PRO A 49 12.96 4.69 -6.30
C PRO A 49 11.63 4.96 -7.02
N SER A 50 10.91 3.93 -7.46
CA SER A 50 9.60 4.13 -8.10
C SER A 50 8.50 4.51 -7.11
N TRP A 51 8.70 4.26 -5.81
CA TRP A 51 7.74 4.64 -4.78
C TRP A 51 7.87 6.13 -4.50
N ASN A 52 7.10 6.92 -5.23
CA ASN A 52 7.30 8.37 -5.28
C ASN A 52 6.00 9.10 -4.99
N SER A 53 6.06 10.03 -4.03
CA SER A 53 4.94 10.88 -3.65
C SER A 53 4.74 12.09 -4.55
N VAL A 54 5.73 12.45 -5.36
CA VAL A 54 5.72 13.68 -6.15
C VAL A 54 4.73 13.59 -7.31
N ASN A 55 4.59 12.42 -7.91
CA ASN A 55 3.68 12.23 -9.03
C ASN A 55 2.39 11.57 -8.52
N LYS A 56 1.34 12.36 -8.35
CA LYS A 56 0.04 11.86 -7.89
C LYS A 56 -0.62 10.91 -8.88
N ASP A 57 -0.24 11.00 -10.15
CA ASP A 57 -0.73 10.11 -11.20
C ASP A 57 0.06 8.81 -11.27
N SER A 58 1.08 8.66 -10.45
CA SER A 58 1.87 7.46 -10.39
C SER A 58 1.07 6.35 -9.69
N GLU A 59 0.75 5.33 -10.46
CA GLU A 59 0.02 4.16 -10.01
C GLU A 59 0.90 3.27 -9.15
N CYS A 60 0.58 3.10 -7.86
CA CYS A 60 1.40 2.24 -7.00
C CYS A 60 1.37 0.77 -7.42
N CYS A 61 0.37 0.36 -8.19
CA CYS A 61 0.35 -0.98 -8.76
C CYS A 61 1.46 -1.22 -9.77
N ASN A 62 2.04 -0.16 -10.33
CA ASN A 62 3.19 -0.24 -11.24
C ASN A 62 4.52 -0.03 -10.51
N TRP A 63 4.49 0.23 -9.22
CA TRP A 63 5.71 0.39 -8.45
C TRP A 63 6.44 -0.96 -8.33
N GLU A 64 7.75 -0.89 -8.30
CA GLU A 64 8.57 -2.08 -8.11
C GLU A 64 8.17 -2.81 -6.83
N ARG A 65 8.20 -4.13 -6.85
CA ARG A 65 7.91 -4.99 -5.71
C ARG A 65 6.46 -4.94 -5.19
N VAL A 66 5.57 -4.31 -5.94
CA VAL A 66 4.13 -4.26 -5.63
C VAL A 66 3.36 -4.96 -6.74
N ASN A 67 2.46 -5.84 -6.35
CA ASN A 67 1.50 -6.44 -7.28
C ASN A 67 0.09 -6.21 -6.77
N CYS A 68 -0.80 -5.86 -7.69
CA CYS A 68 -2.22 -5.63 -7.40
C CYS A 68 -3.09 -6.68 -8.07
N SER A 69 -4.29 -6.87 -7.52
CA SER A 69 -5.31 -7.69 -8.14
C SER A 69 -5.78 -7.08 -9.45
N ASN A 70 -5.88 -7.89 -10.50
CA ASN A 70 -6.47 -7.45 -11.77
C ASN A 70 -7.96 -7.19 -11.68
N ILE A 71 -8.61 -7.70 -10.64
CA ILE A 71 -10.06 -7.58 -10.46
C ILE A 71 -10.40 -6.35 -9.62
N THR A 72 -9.70 -6.18 -8.49
CA THR A 72 -10.05 -5.13 -7.52
C THR A 72 -9.12 -3.92 -7.58
N GLY A 73 -7.94 -4.06 -8.16
CA GLY A 73 -6.92 -3.02 -8.13
C GLY A 73 -6.23 -2.86 -6.78
N ARG A 74 -6.58 -3.71 -5.79
CA ARG A 74 -5.99 -3.66 -4.46
C ARG A 74 -4.64 -4.36 -4.43
N VAL A 75 -3.76 -3.89 -3.57
CA VAL A 75 -2.45 -4.51 -3.37
C VAL A 75 -2.63 -5.92 -2.79
N VAL A 76 -2.08 -6.92 -3.46
CA VAL A 76 -2.14 -8.32 -3.02
C VAL A 76 -0.77 -8.90 -2.69
N GLN A 77 0.30 -8.28 -3.16
CA GLN A 77 1.65 -8.74 -2.88
C GLN A 77 2.60 -7.56 -2.72
N ILE A 78 3.42 -7.64 -1.67
CA ILE A 78 4.50 -6.69 -1.43
C ILE A 78 5.77 -7.50 -1.16
N ARG A 79 6.86 -7.18 -1.86
CA ARG A 79 8.15 -7.84 -1.67
C ARG A 79 9.14 -6.84 -1.09
N LEU A 80 9.49 -7.02 0.17
CA LEU A 80 10.40 -6.16 0.89
C LEU A 80 11.60 -6.96 1.43
N ASP A 81 12.02 -7.96 0.67
CA ASP A 81 13.22 -8.72 1.00
C ASP A 81 14.46 -7.84 0.90
N THR A 82 15.41 -8.01 1.81
CA THR A 82 16.69 -7.29 1.86
C THR A 82 16.57 -5.76 1.96
N MET A 83 15.50 -5.26 2.57
CA MET A 83 15.28 -3.82 2.73
C MET A 83 15.81 -3.27 4.06
N TRP A 84 15.59 -4.00 5.16
CA TRP A 84 16.06 -3.58 6.48
C TRP A 84 17.43 -4.20 6.76
N THR A 85 18.48 -3.40 6.57
CA THR A 85 19.86 -3.87 6.66
C THR A 85 20.51 -3.59 8.01
N LYS A 86 19.79 -2.92 8.92
CA LYS A 86 20.28 -2.59 10.26
C LYS A 86 19.66 -3.51 11.30
N ALA A 87 20.51 -4.12 12.12
CA ALA A 87 20.12 -5.16 13.06
C ALA A 87 19.31 -4.65 14.28
N ASP A 88 19.22 -3.35 14.48
CA ASP A 88 18.61 -2.77 15.69
C ASP A 88 17.19 -2.25 15.46
N GLU A 89 16.62 -2.46 14.31
CA GLU A 89 15.31 -1.91 13.97
C GLU A 89 14.20 -2.93 14.21
N TYR A 90 13.06 -2.43 14.66
CA TYR A 90 11.82 -3.19 14.77
C TYR A 90 10.87 -2.78 13.65
N LEU A 91 10.19 -3.75 13.08
CA LEU A 91 9.18 -3.49 12.08
C LEU A 91 7.83 -3.24 12.78
N ASN A 92 7.22 -2.10 12.51
CA ASN A 92 5.89 -1.79 13.02
C ASN A 92 4.84 -2.50 12.17
N ALA A 93 4.24 -3.54 12.74
CA ALA A 93 3.27 -4.37 12.03
C ALA A 93 2.00 -3.60 11.63
N SER A 94 1.69 -2.49 12.31
CA SER A 94 0.51 -1.67 11.96
C SER A 94 0.61 -1.04 10.58
N LEU A 95 1.82 -0.94 10.02
CA LEU A 95 2.02 -0.40 8.68
C LEU A 95 1.33 -1.25 7.59
N PHE A 96 1.04 -2.52 7.89
CA PHE A 96 0.40 -3.41 6.92
C PHE A 96 -1.12 -3.47 7.04
N LEU A 97 -1.71 -2.83 8.06
CA LEU A 97 -3.16 -2.84 8.26
C LEU A 97 -3.98 -2.30 7.08
N PRO A 98 -3.54 -1.28 6.34
CA PRO A 98 -4.32 -0.76 5.22
C PRO A 98 -4.45 -1.73 4.05
N PHE A 99 -3.59 -2.75 3.96
CA PHE A 99 -3.60 -3.70 2.85
C PHE A 99 -4.55 -4.85 3.15
N GLU A 100 -5.85 -4.60 2.99
CA GLU A 100 -6.90 -5.54 3.38
C GLU A 100 -6.95 -6.80 2.53
N GLU A 101 -6.44 -6.74 1.30
CA GLU A 101 -6.44 -7.88 0.37
C GLU A 101 -5.07 -8.53 0.21
N ILE A 102 -4.11 -8.21 1.08
CA ILE A 102 -2.78 -8.76 0.93
C ILE A 102 -2.77 -10.27 1.10
N MET A 103 -2.13 -10.95 0.16
CA MET A 103 -2.02 -12.41 0.12
C MET A 103 -0.58 -12.87 0.32
N HIS A 104 0.38 -12.08 -0.14
CA HIS A 104 1.79 -12.40 -0.05
C HIS A 104 2.58 -11.21 0.46
N LEU A 105 3.34 -11.43 1.51
CA LEU A 105 4.25 -10.43 2.06
C LEU A 105 5.60 -11.11 2.25
N ASP A 106 6.59 -10.66 1.46
CA ASP A 106 7.95 -11.19 1.56
C ASP A 106 8.80 -10.22 2.36
N LEU A 107 9.21 -10.63 3.54
CA LEU A 107 10.10 -9.89 4.43
C LEU A 107 11.40 -10.65 4.67
N SER A 108 11.75 -11.58 3.79
CA SER A 108 12.92 -12.41 3.95
C SER A 108 14.22 -11.60 3.84
N PHE A 109 15.29 -12.15 4.40
CA PHE A 109 16.63 -11.55 4.34
C PHE A 109 16.71 -10.13 4.91
N ASN A 110 15.88 -9.84 5.90
CA ASN A 110 15.93 -8.57 6.63
C ASN A 110 16.53 -8.80 8.01
N LEU A 111 17.17 -7.75 8.55
CA LEU A 111 17.90 -7.83 9.81
C LEU A 111 17.17 -7.18 10.98
N PHE A 112 15.90 -6.84 10.85
CA PHE A 112 15.18 -6.25 11.97
C PHE A 112 15.05 -7.25 13.12
N ARG A 113 15.00 -6.71 14.35
CA ARG A 113 14.98 -7.52 15.59
C ARG A 113 13.67 -8.25 15.80
N GLY A 114 12.59 -7.75 15.26
CA GLY A 114 11.27 -8.33 15.45
C GLY A 114 10.19 -7.33 15.10
N TRP A 115 9.01 -7.62 15.56
CA TRP A 115 7.83 -6.81 15.30
C TRP A 115 7.51 -5.94 16.51
N VAL A 116 7.13 -4.68 16.23
CA VAL A 116 6.40 -3.91 17.23
C VAL A 116 4.96 -4.40 17.17
N PRO A 117 4.44 -5.00 18.24
CA PRO A 117 3.12 -5.59 18.19
C PRO A 117 2.03 -4.53 18.06
N ASN A 118 1.05 -4.82 17.21
CA ASN A 118 -0.19 -4.09 17.15
C ASN A 118 -1.31 -5.09 17.38
N GLU A 119 -2.24 -4.77 18.29
CA GLU A 119 -3.30 -5.70 18.68
C GLU A 119 -4.13 -6.18 17.50
N GLY A 120 -4.29 -5.35 16.46
CA GLY A 120 -5.02 -5.74 15.25
C GLY A 120 -4.34 -6.75 14.37
N LEU A 121 -3.07 -7.09 14.62
CA LEU A 121 -2.28 -7.97 13.77
C LEU A 121 -1.92 -9.31 14.42
N PHE A 122 -2.42 -9.60 15.60
CA PHE A 122 -2.16 -10.87 16.28
C PHE A 122 -2.81 -12.08 15.59
N MET A 123 -3.61 -11.84 14.58
CA MET A 123 -4.30 -12.91 13.86
C MET A 123 -3.51 -13.45 12.67
N PHE A 124 -2.33 -12.98 12.42
CA PHE A 124 -1.45 -13.52 11.38
C PHE A 124 -0.72 -14.77 11.82
#